data_f744b9ea47c4588df40d25ce8b1b9372
#
_entry.id   f744b9ea47c4588df40d25ce8b1b9372
#
_cell.length_a   1.000
_cell.length_b   1.000
_cell.length_c   1.000
_cell.angle_alpha   90.00
_cell.angle_beta   90.00
_cell.angle_gamma   90.00
#
_symmetry.space_group_name_H-M   'P 1'
#
loop_
_entity.id
_entity.type
_entity.pdbx_description
1 polymer ?
#
loop_
_entity_poly.entity_id
_entity_poly.type
_entity_poly.pdbx_seq_one_letter_code
_entity_poly.pdbx_strand_id
1 'polypeptide(L)'
;PKKDIDPNRPAVLMLFSCAKEKWDVLSKSFKLWHDEGIQIEAVISPTSCDMYSVDELAALGMGFIDQPAKIRSLMMDMSEYTAVFCPSMSRNFASKLALGITDNTVLNLALTALAQKLPVFASNDGMAPSGCIACGNNVPGIQEILQKYQKQLEKMGMTLLPADDAVKQFYQVITNKADSRDENLITRLVTEEEAAQMKGPVVKVIRGGLITPLAMESFIKRGIEVVIVPQD
;
A
#
# COMPACT_ATOMS: atom_id res chain seq x y z
N PRO A 1 -22.13 1.13 7.01
CA PRO A 1 -22.07 0.21 5.88
C PRO A 1 -20.66 0.20 5.32
N LYS A 2 -20.01 -0.97 5.32
CA LYS A 2 -18.71 -1.14 4.68
C LYS A 2 -18.86 -0.80 3.22
N LYS A 3 -18.02 0.08 2.72
CA LYS A 3 -17.85 0.25 1.29
C LYS A 3 -16.74 -0.73 0.89
N ASP A 4 -17.08 -1.77 0.16
CA ASP A 4 -16.08 -2.68 -0.40
C ASP A 4 -15.20 -1.87 -1.37
N ILE A 5 -13.91 -2.24 -1.47
CA ILE A 5 -12.99 -1.59 -2.40
C ILE A 5 -13.48 -1.88 -3.83
N ASP A 6 -13.68 -0.83 -4.61
CA ASP A 6 -14.01 -0.93 -6.03
C ASP A 6 -12.75 -1.40 -6.79
N PRO A 7 -12.75 -2.57 -7.43
CA PRO A 7 -11.58 -3.11 -8.10
C PRO A 7 -11.10 -2.28 -9.30
N ASN A 8 -11.95 -1.38 -9.81
CA ASN A 8 -11.62 -0.52 -10.96
C ASN A 8 -10.93 0.79 -10.56
N ARG A 9 -10.72 1.01 -9.27
CA ARG A 9 -10.11 2.23 -8.74
C ARG A 9 -8.86 1.90 -7.93
N PRO A 10 -7.81 2.73 -7.98
CA PRO A 10 -6.66 2.54 -7.11
C PRO A 10 -7.07 2.51 -5.63
N ALA A 11 -6.57 1.54 -4.90
CA ALA A 11 -6.78 1.46 -3.46
C ALA A 11 -5.43 1.48 -2.74
N VAL A 12 -5.34 2.28 -1.68
CA VAL A 12 -4.15 2.50 -0.88
C VAL A 12 -4.41 2.13 0.57
N LEU A 13 -3.52 1.35 1.14
CA LEU A 13 -3.51 1.07 2.57
C LEU A 13 -2.55 2.02 3.29
N MET A 14 -3.07 2.84 4.19
CA MET A 14 -2.29 3.73 5.04
C MET A 14 -1.98 3.06 6.38
N LEU A 15 -0.70 3.05 6.76
CA LEU A 15 -0.23 2.47 8.02
C LEU A 15 0.30 3.58 8.94
N PHE A 16 -0.49 3.96 9.94
CA PHE A 16 -0.14 5.06 10.85
C PHE A 16 0.70 4.56 12.01
N SER A 17 1.92 5.08 12.11
CA SER A 17 2.81 4.91 13.26
C SER A 17 2.80 6.16 14.15
N CYS A 18 3.41 6.08 15.34
CA CYS A 18 3.42 7.18 16.31
C CYS A 18 4.39 8.31 15.91
N ALA A 19 4.05 9.03 14.84
CA ALA A 19 4.75 10.20 14.33
C ALA A 19 3.80 11.05 13.48
N LYS A 20 3.89 12.38 13.53
CA LYS A 20 2.99 13.32 12.82
C LYS A 20 3.76 14.45 12.12
N GLU A 21 5.04 14.25 11.85
CA GLU A 21 5.87 15.22 11.15
C GLU A 21 5.36 15.47 9.74
N LYS A 22 5.42 16.72 9.29
CA LYS A 22 4.96 17.15 7.95
C LYS A 22 3.49 16.86 7.67
N TRP A 23 2.65 16.81 8.69
CA TRP A 23 1.24 16.49 8.55
C TRP A 23 0.47 17.45 7.65
N ASP A 24 0.85 18.72 7.62
CA ASP A 24 0.27 19.74 6.73
C ASP A 24 0.45 19.42 5.24
N VAL A 25 1.58 18.84 4.85
CA VAL A 25 1.87 18.38 3.48
C VAL A 25 1.11 17.09 3.20
N LEU A 26 1.21 16.12 4.10
CA LEU A 26 0.63 14.79 3.95
C LEU A 26 -0.90 14.84 3.86
N SER A 27 -1.55 15.55 4.78
CA SER A 27 -3.03 15.63 4.84
C SER A 27 -3.64 16.29 3.60
N LYS A 28 -3.00 17.34 3.07
CA LYS A 28 -3.42 17.97 1.81
C LYS A 28 -3.32 17.00 0.63
N SER A 29 -2.25 16.22 0.56
CA SER A 29 -2.06 15.22 -0.49
C SER A 29 -3.11 14.10 -0.41
N PHE A 30 -3.40 13.62 0.80
CA PHE A 30 -4.41 12.57 1.00
C PHE A 30 -5.81 13.03 0.61
N LYS A 31 -6.15 14.28 0.97
CA LYS A 31 -7.42 14.88 0.55
C LYS A 31 -7.52 14.97 -0.98
N LEU A 32 -6.46 15.42 -1.64
CA LEU A 32 -6.40 15.48 -3.11
C LEU A 32 -6.58 14.09 -3.73
N TRP A 33 -5.87 13.08 -3.24
CA TRP A 33 -5.99 11.71 -3.76
C TRP A 33 -7.41 11.15 -3.62
N HIS A 34 -8.04 11.41 -2.47
CA HIS A 34 -9.43 11.01 -2.25
C HIS A 34 -10.38 11.72 -3.26
N ASP A 35 -10.21 13.04 -3.46
CA ASP A 35 -11.04 13.83 -4.37
C ASP A 35 -10.85 13.40 -5.84
N GLU A 36 -9.68 12.86 -6.19
CA GLU A 36 -9.39 12.24 -7.49
C GLU A 36 -9.83 10.78 -7.60
N GLY A 37 -10.48 10.27 -6.57
CA GLY A 37 -11.10 8.96 -6.61
C GLY A 37 -10.25 7.81 -6.13
N ILE A 38 -9.07 8.05 -5.56
CA ILE A 38 -8.25 7.00 -4.92
C ILE A 38 -8.94 6.58 -3.63
N GLN A 39 -9.11 5.28 -3.45
CA GLN A 39 -9.68 4.70 -2.24
C GLN A 39 -8.60 4.58 -1.18
N ILE A 40 -8.85 5.13 0.00
CA ILE A 40 -7.87 5.14 1.08
C ILE A 40 -8.46 4.45 2.30
N GLU A 41 -7.82 3.39 2.75
CA GLU A 41 -8.12 2.74 4.03
C GLU A 41 -6.93 2.87 4.98
N ALA A 42 -7.22 3.05 6.26
CA ALA A 42 -6.24 3.32 7.29
C ALA A 42 -6.25 2.26 8.39
N VAL A 43 -5.06 1.83 8.80
CA VAL A 43 -4.83 1.09 10.04
C VAL A 43 -3.96 1.94 10.95
N ILE A 44 -4.41 2.14 12.18
CA ILE A 44 -3.73 2.97 13.17
C ILE A 44 -3.13 2.05 14.23
N SER A 45 -1.84 2.25 14.57
CA SER A 45 -1.25 1.54 15.70
C SER A 45 -1.86 2.02 17.03
N PRO A 46 -1.94 1.18 18.07
CA PRO A 46 -2.50 1.59 19.36
C PRO A 46 -1.87 2.86 19.93
N THR A 47 -0.54 3.02 19.76
CA THR A 47 0.20 4.19 20.23
C THR A 47 0.00 5.44 19.37
N SER A 48 -0.63 5.32 18.21
CA SER A 48 -0.91 6.45 17.30
C SER A 48 -2.30 7.05 17.51
N CYS A 49 -3.18 6.36 18.24
CA CYS A 49 -4.56 6.83 18.49
C CYS A 49 -4.61 8.17 19.24
N ASP A 50 -3.58 8.48 20.03
CA ASP A 50 -3.48 9.77 20.73
C ASP A 50 -3.02 10.91 19.81
N MET A 51 -2.45 10.59 18.64
CA MET A 51 -1.92 11.57 17.68
C MET A 51 -2.87 11.86 16.52
N TYR A 52 -3.66 10.87 16.13
CA TYR A 52 -4.58 10.94 15.00
C TYR A 52 -5.99 10.61 15.47
N SER A 53 -6.91 11.56 15.33
CA SER A 53 -8.31 11.25 15.59
C SER A 53 -8.96 10.58 14.37
N VAL A 54 -9.89 9.68 14.64
CA VAL A 54 -10.69 9.02 13.58
C VAL A 54 -11.45 10.05 12.75
N ASP A 55 -11.99 11.09 13.40
CA ASP A 55 -12.74 12.16 12.71
C ASP A 55 -11.83 12.98 11.78
N GLU A 56 -10.60 13.30 12.21
CA GLU A 56 -9.61 14.00 11.39
C GLU A 56 -9.31 13.21 10.11
N LEU A 57 -9.07 11.91 10.23
CA LEU A 57 -8.74 11.06 9.09
C LEU A 57 -9.97 10.78 8.21
N ALA A 58 -11.15 10.61 8.80
CA ALA A 58 -12.41 10.46 8.06
C ALA A 58 -12.73 11.72 7.23
N ALA A 59 -12.43 12.91 7.74
CA ALA A 59 -12.58 14.17 7.00
C ALA A 59 -11.67 14.25 5.76
N LEU A 60 -10.57 13.49 5.74
CA LEU A 60 -9.69 13.33 4.57
C LEU A 60 -10.19 12.23 3.60
N GLY A 61 -11.34 11.61 3.88
CA GLY A 61 -11.93 10.57 3.05
C GLY A 61 -11.41 9.16 3.29
N MET A 62 -10.73 8.91 4.42
CA MET A 62 -10.18 7.59 4.74
C MET A 62 -11.24 6.69 5.39
N GLY A 63 -11.31 5.44 4.94
CA GLY A 63 -11.95 4.35 5.67
C GLY A 63 -11.05 3.79 6.76
N PHE A 64 -11.62 3.11 7.75
CA PHE A 64 -10.86 2.51 8.85
C PHE A 64 -10.98 1.01 8.89
N ILE A 65 -9.85 0.36 9.14
CA ILE A 65 -9.77 -1.08 9.36
C ILE A 65 -9.39 -1.31 10.83
N ASP A 66 -10.38 -1.66 11.63
CA ASP A 66 -10.25 -2.01 13.05
C ASP A 66 -10.71 -3.45 13.34
N GLN A 67 -11.35 -4.08 12.36
CA GLN A 67 -11.96 -5.40 12.53
C GLN A 67 -10.90 -6.51 12.43
N PRO A 68 -10.78 -7.37 13.47
CA PRO A 68 -9.78 -8.44 13.48
C PRO A 68 -9.88 -9.41 12.30
N ALA A 69 -11.11 -9.63 11.78
CA ALA A 69 -11.32 -10.49 10.62
C ALA A 69 -10.72 -9.90 9.34
N LYS A 70 -10.92 -8.60 9.08
CA LYS A 70 -10.33 -7.90 7.92
C LYS A 70 -8.82 -7.83 8.03
N ILE A 71 -8.28 -7.52 9.23
CA ILE A 71 -6.83 -7.50 9.48
C ILE A 71 -6.22 -8.88 9.18
N ARG A 72 -6.84 -9.97 9.64
CA ARG A 72 -6.37 -11.33 9.33
C ARG A 72 -6.41 -11.63 7.84
N SER A 73 -7.46 -11.21 7.14
CA SER A 73 -7.56 -11.36 5.68
C SER A 73 -6.40 -10.63 4.98
N LEU A 74 -6.10 -9.40 5.38
CA LEU A 74 -4.99 -8.61 4.81
C LEU A 74 -3.61 -9.23 5.06
N MET A 75 -3.41 -9.89 6.20
CA MET A 75 -2.17 -10.64 6.47
C MET A 75 -1.99 -11.84 5.54
N MET A 76 -3.06 -12.34 4.93
CA MET A 76 -2.99 -13.45 3.96
C MET A 76 -2.89 -12.95 2.53
N ASP A 77 -3.66 -11.91 2.18
CA ASP A 77 -3.73 -11.37 0.82
C ASP A 77 -4.02 -9.87 0.85
N MET A 78 -3.15 -9.08 0.23
CA MET A 78 -3.26 -7.64 0.06
C MET A 78 -3.50 -7.23 -1.40
N SER A 79 -3.86 -8.16 -2.28
CA SER A 79 -4.03 -7.92 -3.72
C SER A 79 -5.08 -6.88 -4.08
N GLU A 80 -5.99 -6.57 -3.14
CA GLU A 80 -6.97 -5.49 -3.30
C GLU A 80 -6.33 -4.08 -3.28
N TYR A 81 -5.10 -3.95 -2.75
CA TYR A 81 -4.39 -2.66 -2.71
C TYR A 81 -3.36 -2.53 -3.83
N THR A 82 -3.26 -1.33 -4.36
CA THR A 82 -2.25 -0.95 -5.34
C THR A 82 -0.90 -0.72 -4.69
N ALA A 83 -0.88 -0.13 -3.50
CA ALA A 83 0.31 0.20 -2.74
C ALA A 83 0.00 0.46 -1.26
N VAL A 84 1.05 0.50 -0.44
CA VAL A 84 1.01 0.82 1.00
C VAL A 84 1.79 2.09 1.26
N PHE A 85 1.27 2.98 2.10
CA PHE A 85 1.92 4.21 2.50
C PHE A 85 1.97 4.37 4.03
N CYS A 86 3.16 4.65 4.56
CA CYS A 86 3.35 5.03 5.97
C CYS A 86 3.56 6.55 6.05
N PRO A 87 2.55 7.35 6.44
CA PRO A 87 2.56 8.80 6.32
C PRO A 87 3.73 9.49 7.01
N SER A 88 4.00 9.12 8.25
CA SER A 88 5.17 9.59 8.99
C SER A 88 5.71 8.41 9.78
N MET A 89 6.87 7.91 9.39
CA MET A 89 7.46 6.74 10.00
C MET A 89 8.24 7.12 11.26
N SER A 90 7.76 6.64 12.41
CA SER A 90 8.46 6.84 13.67
C SER A 90 9.74 6.01 13.78
N ARG A 91 10.70 6.47 14.58
CA ARG A 91 11.94 5.72 14.87
C ARG A 91 11.68 4.34 15.44
N ASN A 92 10.70 4.21 16.32
CA ASN A 92 10.31 2.93 16.91
C ASN A 92 9.76 1.96 15.85
N PHE A 93 8.91 2.46 14.94
CA PHE A 93 8.40 1.67 13.83
C PHE A 93 9.54 1.23 12.89
N ALA A 94 10.40 2.17 12.48
CA ALA A 94 11.51 1.90 11.59
C ALA A 94 12.49 0.86 12.16
N SER A 95 12.89 1.02 13.43
CA SER A 95 13.83 0.08 14.08
C SER A 95 13.22 -1.32 14.22
N LYS A 96 11.98 -1.43 14.65
CA LYS A 96 11.30 -2.72 14.79
C LYS A 96 11.15 -3.43 13.42
N LEU A 97 10.65 -2.72 12.42
CA LEU A 97 10.47 -3.29 11.08
C LEU A 97 11.80 -3.72 10.46
N ALA A 98 12.87 -2.91 10.59
CA ALA A 98 14.20 -3.22 10.08
C ALA A 98 14.82 -4.47 10.74
N LEU A 99 14.42 -4.77 11.99
CA LEU A 99 14.81 -5.96 12.73
C LEU A 99 13.84 -7.16 12.54
N GLY A 100 12.78 -6.99 11.74
CA GLY A 100 11.76 -8.01 11.54
C GLY A 100 10.83 -8.22 12.75
N ILE A 101 10.77 -7.25 13.68
CA ILE A 101 9.89 -7.32 14.85
C ILE A 101 8.49 -6.86 14.46
N THR A 102 7.50 -7.74 14.63
CA THR A 102 6.10 -7.52 14.25
C THR A 102 5.16 -7.67 15.43
N ASP A 103 5.40 -6.93 16.49
CA ASP A 103 4.66 -6.99 17.75
C ASP A 103 3.32 -6.24 17.77
N ASN A 104 2.96 -5.65 16.65
CA ASN A 104 1.66 -5.01 16.47
C ASN A 104 1.14 -5.12 15.03
N THR A 105 -0.14 -4.80 14.83
CA THR A 105 -0.85 -4.93 13.55
C THR A 105 -0.18 -4.16 12.42
N VAL A 106 0.23 -2.91 12.65
CA VAL A 106 0.79 -2.04 11.61
C VAL A 106 2.14 -2.57 11.11
N LEU A 107 2.99 -3.08 12.01
CA LEU A 107 4.26 -3.72 11.65
C LEU A 107 4.04 -5.04 10.89
N ASN A 108 3.07 -5.86 11.32
CA ASN A 108 2.71 -7.08 10.62
C ASN A 108 2.25 -6.79 9.18
N LEU A 109 1.35 -5.81 9.00
CA LEU A 109 0.85 -5.44 7.68
C LEU A 109 1.97 -4.84 6.79
N ALA A 110 2.87 -4.03 7.34
CA ALA A 110 4.00 -3.49 6.60
C ALA A 110 4.93 -4.62 6.09
N LEU A 111 5.26 -5.58 6.96
CA LEU A 111 6.09 -6.73 6.58
C LEU A 111 5.37 -7.62 5.56
N THR A 112 4.06 -7.84 5.73
CA THR A 112 3.25 -8.61 4.78
C THR A 112 3.23 -7.95 3.40
N ALA A 113 3.06 -6.62 3.33
CA ALA A 113 3.10 -5.87 2.08
C ALA A 113 4.44 -6.04 1.35
N LEU A 114 5.56 -5.91 2.08
CA LEU A 114 6.89 -6.13 1.53
C LEU A 114 7.09 -7.57 1.03
N ALA A 115 6.62 -8.57 1.79
CA ALA A 115 6.70 -9.98 1.43
C ALA A 115 5.87 -10.29 0.16
N GLN A 116 4.72 -9.63 -0.01
CA GLN A 116 3.87 -9.76 -1.20
C GLN A 116 4.32 -8.84 -2.36
N LYS A 117 5.47 -8.16 -2.21
CA LYS A 117 6.05 -7.27 -3.23
C LYS A 117 5.12 -6.10 -3.63
N LEU A 118 4.24 -5.68 -2.74
CA LEU A 118 3.52 -4.44 -2.94
C LEU A 118 4.49 -3.26 -2.83
N PRO A 119 4.32 -2.19 -3.60
CA PRO A 119 5.05 -0.95 -3.38
C PRO A 119 4.75 -0.41 -1.98
N VAL A 120 5.78 -0.26 -1.15
CA VAL A 120 5.67 0.28 0.20
C VAL A 120 6.48 1.55 0.29
N PHE A 121 5.82 2.66 0.56
CA PHE A 121 6.43 3.98 0.72
C PHE A 121 6.28 4.47 2.15
N ALA A 122 7.23 5.26 2.61
CA ALA A 122 7.10 5.97 3.87
C ALA A 122 7.76 7.36 3.82
N SER A 123 7.17 8.33 4.52
CA SER A 123 7.87 9.54 4.86
C SER A 123 8.84 9.26 6.02
N ASN A 124 10.10 9.60 5.83
CA ASN A 124 11.15 9.39 6.81
C ASN A 124 11.37 10.57 7.78
N ASP A 125 10.55 11.64 7.68
CA ASP A 125 10.66 12.84 8.52
C ASP A 125 10.53 12.51 10.00
N GLY A 126 9.66 11.56 10.38
CA GLY A 126 9.50 11.11 11.76
C GLY A 126 10.68 10.32 12.34
N MET A 127 11.65 9.95 11.51
CA MET A 127 12.91 9.33 11.95
C MET A 127 13.95 10.37 12.37
N ALA A 128 13.79 11.65 12.00
CA ALA A 128 14.75 12.69 12.30
C ALA A 128 14.94 12.88 13.81
N PRO A 129 16.17 13.16 14.29
CA PRO A 129 16.45 13.36 15.71
C PRO A 129 15.70 14.54 16.32
N SER A 130 15.30 15.51 15.50
CA SER A 130 14.62 16.74 15.92
C SER A 130 13.19 16.56 16.43
N GLY A 131 12.56 15.43 16.15
CA GLY A 131 11.18 15.15 16.57
C GLY A 131 11.02 14.71 18.03
N CYS A 132 12.10 14.53 18.78
CA CYS A 132 12.01 14.12 20.20
C CYS A 132 12.72 15.14 21.10
N ILE A 133 11.93 16.05 21.69
CA ILE A 133 12.40 16.99 22.71
C ILE A 133 13.03 16.24 23.90
N ALA A 134 12.51 15.07 24.25
CA ALA A 134 13.00 14.23 25.34
C ALA A 134 14.33 13.51 25.05
N CYS A 135 14.73 13.38 23.78
CA CYS A 135 15.94 12.66 23.39
C CYS A 135 17.17 13.58 23.27
N GLY A 136 17.08 14.81 23.74
CA GLY A 136 18.18 15.81 23.83
C GLY A 136 19.26 15.62 22.77
N ASN A 137 19.46 16.63 21.98
CA ASN A 137 20.63 16.88 21.15
C ASN A 137 21.49 15.70 20.68
N ASN A 138 21.39 15.37 19.39
CA ASN A 138 22.45 14.81 18.55
C ASN A 138 23.40 13.81 19.25
N VAL A 139 22.88 12.65 19.62
CA VAL A 139 23.74 11.53 19.98
C VAL A 139 24.21 10.86 18.68
N PRO A 140 25.49 11.02 18.27
CA PRO A 140 25.97 10.53 16.97
C PRO A 140 25.67 9.04 16.73
N GLY A 141 25.79 8.21 17.77
CA GLY A 141 25.49 6.79 17.69
C GLY A 141 24.02 6.46 17.39
N ILE A 142 23.08 7.32 17.78
CA ILE A 142 21.65 7.13 17.43
C ILE A 142 21.45 7.41 15.94
N GLN A 143 22.08 8.44 15.39
CA GLN A 143 22.00 8.75 13.98
C GLN A 143 22.54 7.61 13.10
N GLU A 144 23.70 7.05 13.48
CA GLU A 144 24.30 5.93 12.77
C GLU A 144 23.37 4.68 12.78
N ILE A 145 22.74 4.41 13.92
CA ILE A 145 21.80 3.30 14.03
C ILE A 145 20.57 3.53 13.14
N LEU A 146 19.99 4.74 13.17
CA LEU A 146 18.83 5.07 12.33
C LEU A 146 19.15 4.98 10.84
N GLN A 147 20.35 5.44 10.42
CA GLN A 147 20.79 5.27 9.03
C GLN A 147 20.97 3.80 8.64
N LYS A 148 21.45 2.94 9.55
CA LYS A 148 21.51 1.48 9.30
C LYS A 148 20.13 0.89 9.13
N TYR A 149 19.16 1.28 9.96
CA TYR A 149 17.78 0.81 9.82
C TYR A 149 17.15 1.30 8.51
N GLN A 150 17.35 2.55 8.13
CA GLN A 150 16.88 3.07 6.85
C GLN A 150 17.43 2.23 5.69
N LYS A 151 18.73 2.03 5.61
CA LYS A 151 19.36 1.18 4.58
C LYS A 151 18.84 -0.26 4.58
N GLN A 152 18.51 -0.81 5.76
CA GLN A 152 17.94 -2.14 5.86
C GLN A 152 16.52 -2.19 5.31
N LEU A 153 15.69 -1.21 5.60
CA LEU A 153 14.32 -1.10 5.07
C LEU A 153 14.32 -0.92 3.54
N GLU A 154 15.24 -0.10 3.02
CA GLU A 154 15.44 0.05 1.57
C GLU A 154 15.83 -1.28 0.90
N LYS A 155 16.72 -2.07 1.53
CA LYS A 155 17.05 -3.43 1.05
C LYS A 155 15.87 -4.41 1.10
N MET A 156 14.92 -4.20 2.01
CA MET A 156 13.69 -4.98 2.08
C MET A 156 12.65 -4.55 1.02
N GLY A 157 12.94 -3.50 0.24
CA GLY A 157 12.08 -3.00 -0.83
C GLY A 157 11.20 -1.82 -0.45
N MET A 158 11.44 -1.17 0.69
CA MET A 158 10.71 0.02 1.10
C MET A 158 11.31 1.28 0.47
N THR A 159 10.48 2.18 -0.04
CA THR A 159 10.90 3.50 -0.52
C THR A 159 10.76 4.52 0.60
N LEU A 160 11.88 5.09 1.03
CA LEU A 160 11.95 6.05 2.13
C LEU A 160 12.38 7.43 1.60
N LEU A 161 11.52 8.42 1.75
CA LEU A 161 11.72 9.76 1.22
C LEU A 161 11.20 10.82 2.20
N PRO A 162 11.68 12.07 2.11
CA PRO A 162 10.99 13.20 2.75
C PRO A 162 9.54 13.31 2.26
N ALA A 163 8.64 13.80 3.11
CA ALA A 163 7.19 13.82 2.83
C ALA A 163 6.84 14.42 1.47
N ASP A 164 7.45 15.56 1.12
CA ASP A 164 7.18 16.24 -0.15
C ASP A 164 7.49 15.41 -1.39
N ASP A 165 8.54 14.59 -1.33
CA ASP A 165 8.93 13.70 -2.43
C ASP A 165 8.17 12.37 -2.37
N ALA A 166 7.93 11.88 -1.15
CA ALA A 166 7.20 10.64 -0.92
C ALA A 166 5.78 10.71 -1.53
N VAL A 167 5.04 11.80 -1.28
CA VAL A 167 3.68 11.96 -1.81
C VAL A 167 3.66 12.07 -3.33
N LYS A 168 4.63 12.75 -3.94
CA LYS A 168 4.72 12.89 -5.41
C LYS A 168 5.02 11.56 -6.09
N GLN A 169 6.06 10.87 -5.63
CA GLN A 169 6.46 9.60 -6.23
C GLN A 169 5.41 8.51 -6.00
N PHE A 170 4.83 8.47 -4.80
CA PHE A 170 3.76 7.54 -4.50
C PHE A 170 2.55 7.74 -5.41
N TYR A 171 2.13 9.00 -5.60
CA TYR A 171 1.02 9.33 -6.50
C TYR A 171 1.28 8.82 -7.92
N GLN A 172 2.49 9.01 -8.45
CA GLN A 172 2.86 8.47 -9.77
C GLN A 172 2.74 6.94 -9.83
N VAL A 173 3.19 6.24 -8.77
CA VAL A 173 3.12 4.77 -8.74
C VAL A 173 1.68 4.28 -8.72
N ILE A 174 0.79 4.89 -7.93
CA ILE A 174 -0.61 4.44 -7.82
C ILE A 174 -1.43 4.78 -9.07
N THR A 175 -1.16 5.91 -9.73
CA THR A 175 -1.86 6.30 -10.97
C THR A 175 -1.35 5.53 -12.17
N ASN A 176 -0.03 5.38 -12.34
CA ASN A 176 0.53 4.59 -13.43
C ASN A 176 0.14 3.11 -13.35
N LYS A 177 0.04 2.54 -12.14
CA LYS A 177 -0.49 1.19 -11.96
C LYS A 177 -1.99 1.08 -12.25
N ALA A 178 -2.75 2.14 -12.03
CA ALA A 178 -4.16 2.16 -12.41
C ALA A 178 -4.32 2.13 -13.94
N ASP A 179 -3.50 2.91 -14.64
CA ASP A 179 -3.46 2.91 -16.12
C ASP A 179 -2.87 1.61 -16.70
N SER A 180 -2.00 0.93 -15.96
CA SER A 180 -1.35 -0.32 -16.37
C SER A 180 -2.05 -1.59 -15.87
N ARG A 181 -3.16 -1.51 -15.17
CA ARG A 181 -4.07 -2.63 -15.02
C ARG A 181 -4.65 -2.90 -16.40
N ASP A 182 -3.92 -3.70 -17.17
CA ASP A 182 -4.39 -4.23 -18.43
C ASP A 182 -5.65 -5.03 -18.08
N GLU A 183 -6.83 -4.47 -18.38
CA GLU A 183 -8.15 -5.09 -18.10
C GLU A 183 -8.21 -6.52 -18.64
N ASN A 184 -7.26 -6.86 -19.49
CA ASN A 184 -7.10 -8.15 -20.14
C ASN A 184 -5.95 -9.00 -19.56
N LEU A 185 -5.36 -8.63 -18.38
CA LEU A 185 -4.31 -9.43 -17.75
C LEU A 185 -4.89 -10.43 -16.75
N ILE A 186 -4.84 -11.70 -17.07
CA ILE A 186 -5.32 -12.82 -16.23
C ILE A 186 -4.19 -13.23 -15.27
N THR A 187 -4.39 -12.92 -13.99
CA THR A 187 -3.46 -13.27 -12.89
C THR A 187 -4.00 -14.38 -11.99
N ARG A 188 -5.28 -14.71 -12.10
CA ARG A 188 -6.03 -15.66 -11.28
C ARG A 188 -6.94 -16.54 -12.16
N LEU A 189 -7.75 -17.37 -11.53
CA LEU A 189 -8.78 -18.13 -12.27
C LEU A 189 -9.84 -17.16 -12.83
N VAL A 190 -10.11 -17.29 -14.13
CA VAL A 190 -11.16 -16.53 -14.82
C VAL A 190 -12.31 -17.47 -15.21
N THR A 191 -13.51 -17.10 -14.79
CA THR A 191 -14.77 -17.78 -15.12
C THR A 191 -15.36 -17.24 -16.41
N GLU A 192 -16.40 -17.92 -16.94
CA GLU A 192 -17.13 -17.50 -18.14
C GLU A 192 -17.76 -16.10 -17.97
N GLU A 193 -18.33 -15.81 -16.79
CA GLU A 193 -18.97 -14.52 -16.49
C GLU A 193 -17.96 -13.37 -16.53
N GLU A 194 -16.78 -13.58 -15.95
CA GLU A 194 -15.69 -12.61 -15.98
C GLU A 194 -15.13 -12.45 -17.41
N ALA A 195 -14.93 -13.55 -18.13
CA ALA A 195 -14.50 -13.53 -19.52
C ALA A 195 -15.47 -12.73 -20.42
N ALA A 196 -16.77 -12.83 -20.16
CA ALA A 196 -17.78 -12.08 -20.92
C ALA A 196 -17.68 -10.56 -20.76
N GLN A 197 -17.13 -10.08 -19.63
CA GLN A 197 -16.94 -8.65 -19.33
C GLN A 197 -15.63 -8.10 -19.92
N MET A 198 -14.64 -8.93 -20.18
CA MET A 198 -13.37 -8.54 -20.76
C MET A 198 -13.54 -8.02 -22.19
N LYS A 199 -12.90 -6.89 -22.52
CA LYS A 199 -12.99 -6.21 -23.81
C LYS A 199 -11.62 -6.13 -24.46
N GLY A 200 -11.58 -6.12 -25.79
CA GLY A 200 -10.35 -5.95 -26.58
C GLY A 200 -10.00 -7.19 -27.40
N PRO A 201 -9.03 -7.08 -28.30
CA PRO A 201 -8.66 -8.15 -29.23
C PRO A 201 -7.74 -9.21 -28.61
N VAL A 202 -7.07 -8.89 -27.48
CA VAL A 202 -6.05 -9.75 -26.86
C VAL A 202 -6.25 -9.80 -25.35
N VAL A 203 -6.15 -10.99 -24.77
CA VAL A 203 -6.10 -11.24 -23.34
C VAL A 203 -4.77 -11.87 -22.99
N LYS A 204 -4.06 -11.33 -22.00
CA LYS A 204 -2.76 -11.80 -21.55
C LYS A 204 -2.91 -12.65 -20.30
N VAL A 205 -2.29 -13.81 -20.25
CA VAL A 205 -2.29 -14.72 -19.08
C VAL A 205 -0.88 -14.83 -18.55
N ILE A 206 -0.67 -14.49 -17.29
CA ILE A 206 0.63 -14.74 -16.65
C ILE A 206 0.74 -16.19 -16.19
N ARG A 207 1.97 -16.63 -15.94
CA ARG A 207 2.24 -17.97 -15.40
C ARG A 207 1.57 -18.13 -14.02
N GLY A 208 0.54 -19.00 -13.95
CA GLY A 208 -0.29 -19.18 -12.75
C GLY A 208 -1.73 -18.67 -12.89
N GLY A 209 -2.01 -17.83 -13.89
CA GLY A 209 -3.38 -17.53 -14.29
C GLY A 209 -4.03 -18.75 -14.92
N LEU A 210 -5.29 -19.02 -14.58
CA LEU A 210 -6.07 -20.14 -15.11
C LEU A 210 -7.32 -19.61 -15.80
N ILE A 211 -7.69 -20.25 -16.90
CA ILE A 211 -8.92 -19.95 -17.63
C ILE A 211 -9.79 -21.20 -17.62
N THR A 212 -11.05 -21.07 -17.21
CA THR A 212 -11.98 -22.19 -17.30
C THR A 212 -12.25 -22.55 -18.77
N PRO A 213 -12.60 -23.80 -19.09
CA PRO A 213 -12.95 -24.21 -20.46
C PRO A 213 -14.04 -23.34 -21.10
N LEU A 214 -15.07 -22.99 -20.33
CA LEU A 214 -16.16 -22.12 -20.78
C LEU A 214 -15.70 -20.67 -21.04
N ALA A 215 -14.81 -20.13 -20.21
CA ALA A 215 -14.19 -18.81 -20.44
C ALA A 215 -13.34 -18.81 -21.72
N MET A 216 -12.58 -19.88 -21.97
CA MET A 216 -11.80 -20.05 -23.19
C MET A 216 -12.69 -20.09 -24.43
N GLU A 217 -13.80 -20.86 -24.38
CA GLU A 217 -14.78 -20.87 -25.47
C GLU A 217 -15.40 -19.49 -25.72
N SER A 218 -15.69 -18.74 -24.66
CA SER A 218 -16.18 -17.35 -24.75
C SER A 218 -15.19 -16.44 -25.49
N PHE A 219 -13.89 -16.52 -25.17
CA PHE A 219 -12.86 -15.77 -25.86
C PHE A 219 -12.77 -16.15 -27.34
N ILE A 220 -12.75 -17.45 -27.66
CA ILE A 220 -12.68 -17.93 -29.03
C ILE A 220 -13.89 -17.47 -29.86
N LYS A 221 -15.13 -17.61 -29.33
CA LYS A 221 -16.36 -17.16 -30.00
C LYS A 221 -16.35 -15.65 -30.31
N ARG A 222 -15.66 -14.87 -29.50
CA ARG A 222 -15.56 -13.40 -29.65
C ARG A 222 -14.32 -12.95 -30.43
N GLY A 223 -13.50 -13.89 -30.91
CA GLY A 223 -12.28 -13.57 -31.66
C GLY A 223 -11.18 -12.92 -30.81
N ILE A 224 -11.18 -13.17 -29.51
CA ILE A 224 -10.18 -12.63 -28.58
C ILE A 224 -9.00 -13.61 -28.52
N GLU A 225 -7.81 -13.12 -28.80
CA GLU A 225 -6.58 -13.90 -28.73
C GLU A 225 -6.10 -14.02 -27.27
N VAL A 226 -5.74 -15.23 -26.85
CA VAL A 226 -5.17 -15.47 -25.50
C VAL A 226 -3.67 -15.69 -25.63
N VAL A 227 -2.88 -14.80 -25.01
CA VAL A 227 -1.40 -14.82 -25.04
C VAL A 227 -0.84 -15.10 -23.66
N ILE A 228 0.01 -16.11 -23.53
CA ILE A 228 0.73 -16.41 -22.28
C ILE A 228 1.96 -15.52 -22.22
N VAL A 229 2.08 -14.69 -21.17
CA VAL A 229 3.21 -13.81 -20.95
C VAL A 229 4.06 -14.31 -19.78
N PRO A 230 5.41 -14.27 -19.90
CA PRO A 230 6.28 -14.60 -18.77
C PRO A 230 6.09 -13.59 -17.63
N GLN A 231 6.26 -14.05 -16.39
CA GLN A 231 6.47 -13.15 -15.25
C GLN A 231 7.93 -12.67 -15.30
N ASP A 232 8.12 -11.36 -15.48
CA ASP A 232 9.42 -10.74 -15.22
C ASP A 232 9.67 -10.63 -13.70
#